data_7a3fba3e169fdb8e70e8b08f2f65daa0
#
_entry.id   7a3fba3e169fdb8e70e8b08f2f65daa0
#
_cell.length_a   1.000
_cell.length_b   1.000
_cell.length_c   1.000
_cell.angle_alpha   90.00
_cell.angle_beta   90.00
_cell.angle_gamma   90.00
#
_symmetry.space_group_name_H-M   'P 1'
#
loop_
_entity.id
_entity.type
_entity.pdbx_description
1 polymer ?
#
loop_
_entity_poly.entity_id
_entity_poly.type
_entity_poly.pdbx_seq_one_letter_code
_entity_poly.pdbx_strand_id
1 'polypeptide(L)'
;MKPAVRHTPKASSKPPLDFRLGILCLWLLMLVTPFVWTQMAKESFRQPKLLAAEWLALASLAGFAWGLRRVERVSLADVWRLPAVRVAVPCLAVATAGLLTTRYPLQVREALIDLWIGAAALVGWSAALSAERLERLLRGLLWPAVVMGLLGIFQFHRLWQPLPLADLTPGTRLAMTSLAGNPGDLGSYLVLPCLVAQAVLRRRLRSGEGWGSPGVWGTALALAVSAYALLLTQTFAALGAILAGSLLLWGLLLPRRRSAALLAAGVVAAALLAAVVPPLRERLVDKVEKLAKGDWNNVLTGRLDGWRAAVRMLCEHPLAGVGHGAYQPEFVPAKLELMKRGVAFFQEQDRVGFANAHNEYLEVGADWGVPGLLALGWGLWVLLGALRRGGGEPEDRGLAWAGVTALAVLSLVNFPFRIALVAFPALLFLSWVFSRGRRGHPERLEEVAA
;
A
#
# COMPACT_ATOMS: atom_id res chain seq x y z
N MET A 1 52.24 35.93 7.51
CA MET A 1 51.72 34.73 8.12
C MET A 1 50.39 34.36 7.43
N LYS A 2 50.35 33.29 6.63
CA LYS A 2 49.12 32.80 6.01
C LYS A 2 48.42 31.88 7.04
N PRO A 3 47.09 31.96 7.22
CA PRO A 3 46.40 31.03 8.14
C PRO A 3 46.44 29.63 7.56
N ALA A 4 46.81 28.66 8.39
CA ALA A 4 46.82 27.25 8.05
C ALA A 4 45.37 26.74 7.81
N VAL A 5 45.11 26.27 6.60
CA VAL A 5 43.88 25.55 6.26
C VAL A 5 43.88 24.24 7.06
N ARG A 6 43.06 24.17 8.10
CA ARG A 6 42.77 22.91 8.78
C ARG A 6 42.00 22.00 7.80
N HIS A 7 42.70 21.04 7.22
CA HIS A 7 42.06 19.89 6.56
C HIS A 7 41.31 19.08 7.64
N THR A 8 40.02 19.27 7.71
CA THR A 8 39.15 18.29 8.39
C THR A 8 39.24 16.98 7.61
N PRO A 9 39.57 15.83 8.26
CA PRO A 9 39.62 14.58 7.57
C PRO A 9 38.19 14.24 7.07
N LYS A 10 38.05 13.91 5.78
CA LYS A 10 36.85 13.28 5.24
C LYS A 10 36.68 11.94 5.96
N ALA A 11 35.84 11.91 6.98
CA ALA A 11 35.45 10.69 7.63
C ALA A 11 34.57 9.88 6.68
N SER A 12 35.18 8.96 5.95
CA SER A 12 34.48 7.84 5.30
C SER A 12 34.18 6.81 6.39
N SER A 13 33.31 7.14 7.34
CA SER A 13 32.88 6.20 8.34
C SER A 13 31.66 5.44 7.82
N LYS A 14 31.81 4.11 7.69
CA LYS A 14 30.70 3.21 7.39
C LYS A 14 29.66 3.36 8.52
N PRO A 15 28.35 3.41 8.21
CA PRO A 15 27.32 3.53 9.24
C PRO A 15 27.47 2.41 10.30
N PRO A 16 27.18 2.69 11.58
CA PRO A 16 27.35 1.73 12.66
C PRO A 16 26.58 0.43 12.39
N LEU A 17 27.06 -0.67 12.92
CA LEU A 17 26.52 -2.02 12.68
C LEU A 17 25.01 -2.08 12.93
N ASP A 18 24.56 -1.45 14.00
CA ASP A 18 23.14 -1.44 14.42
C ASP A 18 22.24 -0.78 13.36
N PHE A 19 22.70 0.33 12.79
CA PHE A 19 21.97 0.99 11.70
C PHE A 19 21.90 0.12 10.43
N ARG A 20 22.97 -0.64 10.14
CA ARG A 20 22.99 -1.60 9.02
C ARG A 20 22.03 -2.76 9.27
N LEU A 21 21.93 -3.25 10.52
CA LEU A 21 20.95 -4.27 10.87
C LEU A 21 19.52 -3.75 10.66
N GLY A 22 19.23 -2.51 11.03
CA GLY A 22 17.94 -1.88 10.74
C GLY A 22 17.61 -1.85 9.24
N ILE A 23 18.59 -1.49 8.39
CA ILE A 23 18.44 -1.54 6.93
C ILE A 23 18.24 -2.97 6.42
N LEU A 24 18.99 -3.95 6.95
CA LEU A 24 18.84 -5.35 6.60
C LEU A 24 17.42 -5.86 6.92
N CYS A 25 16.88 -5.52 8.09
CA CYS A 25 15.51 -5.87 8.45
C CYS A 25 14.49 -5.30 7.47
N LEU A 26 14.70 -4.07 6.97
CA LEU A 26 13.85 -3.50 5.92
C LEU A 26 13.98 -4.23 4.58
N TRP A 27 15.17 -4.63 4.19
CA TRP A 27 15.33 -5.47 3.00
C TRP A 27 14.65 -6.82 3.16
N LEU A 28 14.77 -7.47 4.31
CA LEU A 28 14.07 -8.72 4.60
C LEU A 28 12.55 -8.52 4.59
N LEU A 29 12.06 -7.42 5.17
CA LEU A 29 10.65 -7.08 5.14
C LEU A 29 10.14 -6.95 3.71
N MET A 30 10.84 -6.25 2.83
CA MET A 30 10.40 -6.02 1.46
C MET A 30 10.58 -7.24 0.55
N LEU A 31 11.66 -8.01 0.74
CA LEU A 31 12.03 -9.11 -0.16
C LEU A 31 11.50 -10.48 0.29
N VAL A 32 11.36 -10.71 1.60
CA VAL A 32 11.03 -12.05 2.14
C VAL A 32 9.57 -12.14 2.59
N THR A 33 9.05 -11.10 3.24
CA THR A 33 7.66 -11.12 3.77
C THR A 33 6.61 -11.51 2.72
N PRO A 34 6.69 -11.10 1.43
CA PRO A 34 5.73 -11.54 0.41
C PRO A 34 5.61 -13.07 0.27
N PHE A 35 6.66 -13.81 0.61
CA PHE A 35 6.74 -15.27 0.45
C PHE A 35 6.38 -16.05 1.72
N VAL A 36 6.21 -15.38 2.86
CA VAL A 36 5.89 -16.03 4.14
C VAL A 36 4.45 -16.55 4.12
N TRP A 37 4.26 -17.82 4.42
CA TRP A 37 2.96 -18.46 4.58
C TRP A 37 3.08 -19.70 5.47
N THR A 38 1.98 -20.18 6.05
CA THR A 38 1.93 -21.43 6.79
C THR A 38 0.51 -21.99 6.84
N GLN A 39 0.36 -23.31 6.79
CA GLN A 39 -0.94 -23.98 6.94
C GLN A 39 -1.42 -24.01 8.40
N MET A 40 -0.56 -23.69 9.36
CA MET A 40 -0.88 -23.72 10.80
C MET A 40 -1.71 -22.51 11.25
N ALA A 41 -1.72 -21.42 10.48
CA ALA A 41 -2.46 -20.22 10.83
C ALA A 41 -3.90 -20.28 10.31
N LYS A 42 -4.85 -19.70 11.04
CA LYS A 42 -6.26 -19.57 10.62
C LYS A 42 -6.38 -18.90 9.24
N GLU A 43 -5.59 -17.86 9.02
CA GLU A 43 -5.42 -17.21 7.71
C GLU A 43 -4.00 -17.49 7.20
N SER A 44 -3.83 -18.61 6.49
CA SER A 44 -2.54 -19.17 6.10
C SER A 44 -1.58 -18.21 5.38
N PHE A 45 -2.09 -17.16 4.76
CA PHE A 45 -1.30 -16.20 3.97
C PHE A 45 -1.19 -14.82 4.62
N ARG A 46 -2.26 -14.30 5.22
CA ARG A 46 -2.28 -12.93 5.77
C ARG A 46 -1.61 -12.84 7.13
N GLN A 47 -1.99 -13.72 8.06
CA GLN A 47 -1.49 -13.71 9.44
C GLN A 47 0.04 -13.90 9.53
N PRO A 48 0.67 -14.89 8.85
CA PRO A 48 2.11 -15.06 8.91
C PRO A 48 2.88 -13.87 8.31
N LYS A 49 2.34 -13.24 7.25
CA LYS A 49 2.93 -12.04 6.67
C LYS A 49 2.83 -10.84 7.60
N LEU A 50 1.70 -10.67 8.29
CA LEU A 50 1.51 -9.60 9.26
C LEU A 50 2.54 -9.72 10.37
N LEU A 51 2.62 -10.87 11.04
CA LEU A 51 3.59 -11.12 12.11
C LEU A 51 5.03 -10.91 11.64
N ALA A 52 5.40 -11.49 10.50
CA ALA A 52 6.76 -11.32 9.97
C ALA A 52 7.08 -9.84 9.66
N ALA A 53 6.13 -9.12 9.07
CA ALA A 53 6.31 -7.71 8.74
C ALA A 53 6.42 -6.83 9.99
N GLU A 54 5.62 -7.07 11.00
CA GLU A 54 5.66 -6.35 12.26
C GLU A 54 6.96 -6.56 13.03
N TRP A 55 7.40 -7.81 13.17
CA TRP A 55 8.66 -8.11 13.81
C TRP A 55 9.86 -7.50 13.09
N LEU A 56 9.87 -7.56 11.75
CA LEU A 56 10.94 -6.93 10.95
C LEU A 56 10.87 -5.40 11.01
N ALA A 57 9.67 -4.81 11.05
CA ALA A 57 9.50 -3.38 11.24
C ALA A 57 10.02 -2.93 12.62
N LEU A 58 9.63 -3.62 13.70
CA LEU A 58 10.11 -3.34 15.06
C LEU A 58 11.63 -3.51 15.17
N ALA A 59 12.19 -4.60 14.61
CA ALA A 59 13.63 -4.82 14.58
C ALA A 59 14.37 -3.70 13.81
N SER A 60 13.81 -3.23 12.69
CA SER A 60 14.37 -2.10 11.94
C SER A 60 14.38 -0.82 12.78
N LEU A 61 13.28 -0.54 13.47
CA LEU A 61 13.14 0.63 14.34
C LEU A 61 14.11 0.55 15.54
N ALA A 62 14.25 -0.62 16.15
CA ALA A 62 15.22 -0.85 17.23
C ALA A 62 16.66 -0.59 16.77
N GLY A 63 17.02 -1.09 15.57
CA GLY A 63 18.34 -0.83 14.99
C GLY A 63 18.58 0.67 14.72
N PHE A 64 17.60 1.39 14.20
CA PHE A 64 17.71 2.83 13.99
C PHE A 64 17.77 3.60 15.31
N ALA A 65 16.90 3.28 16.27
CA ALA A 65 16.89 3.94 17.58
C ALA A 65 18.22 3.76 18.33
N TRP A 66 18.80 2.56 18.24
CA TRP A 66 20.11 2.28 18.85
C TRP A 66 21.23 3.06 18.17
N GLY A 67 21.23 3.12 16.85
CA GLY A 67 22.18 3.95 16.08
C GLY A 67 22.07 5.43 16.42
N LEU A 68 20.84 5.93 16.60
CA LEU A 68 20.57 7.34 16.94
C LEU A 68 20.94 7.74 18.38
N ARG A 69 21.14 6.80 19.31
CA ARG A 69 21.62 7.12 20.69
C ARG A 69 22.94 7.87 20.73
N ARG A 70 23.71 7.81 19.65
CA ARG A 70 25.02 8.48 19.49
C ARG A 70 24.91 9.91 18.93
N VAL A 71 23.69 10.31 18.55
CA VAL A 71 23.41 11.64 17.98
C VAL A 71 23.00 12.60 19.08
N GLU A 72 23.40 13.87 18.94
CA GLU A 72 23.01 14.94 19.86
C GLU A 72 21.48 15.04 20.01
N ARG A 73 21.04 15.57 21.14
CA ARG A 73 19.64 15.65 21.57
C ARG A 73 18.73 16.19 20.48
N VAL A 74 17.83 15.36 19.95
CA VAL A 74 16.74 15.79 19.08
C VAL A 74 15.69 16.49 19.94
N SER A 75 15.33 17.72 19.64
CA SER A 75 14.30 18.43 20.37
C SER A 75 12.89 17.91 20.01
N LEU A 76 11.95 17.96 20.96
CA LEU A 76 10.54 17.63 20.69
C LEU A 76 9.95 18.48 19.55
N ALA A 77 10.41 19.74 19.42
CA ALA A 77 10.00 20.62 18.35
C ALA A 77 10.44 20.09 16.96
N ASP A 78 11.63 19.50 16.86
CA ASP A 78 12.12 18.94 15.61
C ASP A 78 11.35 17.66 15.23
N VAL A 79 11.02 16.82 16.23
CA VAL A 79 10.17 15.63 16.01
C VAL A 79 8.78 16.04 15.50
N TRP A 80 8.16 17.05 16.09
CA TRP A 80 6.84 17.56 15.67
C TRP A 80 6.84 18.18 14.27
N ARG A 81 7.97 18.67 13.80
CA ARG A 81 8.12 19.19 12.41
C ARG A 81 8.07 18.10 11.37
N LEU A 82 8.27 16.82 11.73
CA LEU A 82 8.20 15.70 10.78
C LEU A 82 6.77 15.53 10.26
N PRO A 83 6.56 15.54 8.93
CA PRO A 83 5.22 15.36 8.36
C PRO A 83 4.56 14.05 8.82
N ALA A 84 5.34 12.97 8.92
CA ALA A 84 4.85 11.67 9.39
C ALA A 84 4.31 11.72 10.82
N VAL A 85 4.94 12.46 11.74
CA VAL A 85 4.46 12.64 13.13
C VAL A 85 3.16 13.41 13.15
N ARG A 86 3.06 14.47 12.33
CA ARG A 86 1.84 15.28 12.22
C ARG A 86 0.64 14.50 11.67
N VAL A 87 0.89 13.42 10.92
CA VAL A 87 -0.16 12.47 10.48
C VAL A 87 -0.43 11.43 11.54
N ALA A 88 0.61 10.78 12.06
CA ALA A 88 0.49 9.66 12.98
C ALA A 88 -0.19 10.03 14.30
N VAL A 89 0.21 11.14 14.93
CA VAL A 89 -0.26 11.51 16.28
C VAL A 89 -1.77 11.73 16.34
N PRO A 90 -2.41 12.53 15.47
CA PRO A 90 -3.88 12.69 15.50
C PRO A 90 -4.61 11.37 15.22
N CYS A 91 -4.15 10.56 14.27
CA CYS A 91 -4.76 9.26 13.96
C CYS A 91 -4.68 8.31 15.16
N LEU A 92 -3.49 8.19 15.78
CA LEU A 92 -3.31 7.36 16.98
C LEU A 92 -4.13 7.85 18.17
N ALA A 93 -4.20 9.16 18.39
CA ALA A 93 -4.98 9.73 19.48
C ALA A 93 -6.48 9.39 19.34
N VAL A 94 -7.05 9.61 18.15
CA VAL A 94 -8.45 9.31 17.87
C VAL A 94 -8.73 7.80 17.94
N ALA A 95 -7.92 6.98 17.31
CA ALA A 95 -8.10 5.53 17.32
C ALA A 95 -8.00 4.94 18.73
N THR A 96 -7.04 5.43 19.53
CA THR A 96 -6.85 4.96 20.91
C THR A 96 -7.98 5.43 21.83
N ALA A 97 -8.51 6.65 21.64
CA ALA A 97 -9.66 7.15 22.38
C ALA A 97 -10.91 6.27 22.19
N GLY A 98 -11.08 5.66 21.01
CA GLY A 98 -12.16 4.70 20.75
C GLY A 98 -12.17 3.49 21.69
N LEU A 99 -11.04 3.16 22.34
CA LEU A 99 -10.97 2.09 23.34
C LEU A 99 -11.84 2.38 24.58
N LEU A 100 -12.11 3.65 24.88
CA LEU A 100 -12.91 4.06 26.05
C LEU A 100 -14.41 3.83 25.84
N THR A 101 -14.87 3.73 24.59
CA THR A 101 -16.30 3.68 24.23
C THR A 101 -16.72 2.40 23.55
N THR A 102 -15.75 1.58 23.10
CA THR A 102 -16.02 0.37 22.32
C THR A 102 -16.69 -0.73 23.16
N ARG A 103 -17.55 -1.50 22.51
CA ARG A 103 -18.12 -2.77 23.04
C ARG A 103 -17.17 -3.96 22.89
N TYR A 104 -16.09 -3.82 22.12
CA TYR A 104 -15.17 -4.89 21.73
C TYR A 104 -13.71 -4.59 22.10
N PRO A 105 -13.39 -4.44 23.41
CA PRO A 105 -12.09 -3.93 23.85
C PRO A 105 -10.91 -4.84 23.47
N LEU A 106 -11.11 -6.15 23.35
CA LEU A 106 -10.05 -7.08 22.96
C LEU A 106 -9.67 -6.88 21.49
N GLN A 107 -10.64 -6.87 20.58
CA GLN A 107 -10.44 -6.66 19.15
C GLN A 107 -9.80 -5.29 18.87
N VAL A 108 -10.27 -4.25 19.59
CA VAL A 108 -9.70 -2.91 19.45
C VAL A 108 -8.24 -2.86 19.92
N ARG A 109 -7.90 -3.54 21.02
CA ARG A 109 -6.50 -3.61 21.50
C ARG A 109 -5.58 -4.28 20.47
N GLU A 110 -6.01 -5.42 19.92
CA GLU A 110 -5.25 -6.13 18.89
C GLU A 110 -5.02 -5.24 17.66
N ALA A 111 -6.08 -4.65 17.12
CA ALA A 111 -5.97 -3.76 15.96
C ALA A 111 -5.14 -2.48 16.24
N LEU A 112 -5.20 -1.95 17.47
CA LEU A 112 -4.37 -0.81 17.86
C LEU A 112 -2.88 -1.14 17.87
N ILE A 113 -2.48 -2.36 18.23
CA ILE A 113 -1.06 -2.79 18.16
C ILE A 113 -0.56 -2.65 16.73
N ASP A 114 -1.27 -3.19 15.75
CA ASP A 114 -0.92 -3.12 14.33
C ASP A 114 -0.83 -1.65 13.85
N LEU A 115 -1.80 -0.82 14.27
CA LEU A 115 -1.82 0.61 13.94
C LEU A 115 -0.62 1.36 14.54
N TRP A 116 -0.28 1.10 15.81
CA TRP A 116 0.86 1.72 16.48
C TRP A 116 2.19 1.30 15.85
N ILE A 117 2.36 0.01 15.48
CA ILE A 117 3.54 -0.48 14.77
C ILE A 117 3.64 0.18 13.39
N GLY A 118 2.55 0.24 12.63
CA GLY A 118 2.51 0.92 11.34
C GLY A 118 2.84 2.41 11.41
N ALA A 119 2.30 3.10 12.40
CA ALA A 119 2.59 4.52 12.65
C ALA A 119 4.06 4.75 13.07
N ALA A 120 4.58 3.91 13.95
CA ALA A 120 5.99 3.94 14.36
C ALA A 120 6.92 3.68 13.16
N ALA A 121 6.58 2.71 12.28
CA ALA A 121 7.31 2.43 11.07
C ALA A 121 7.33 3.65 10.13
N LEU A 122 6.16 4.25 9.85
CA LEU A 122 6.05 5.46 9.03
C LEU A 122 6.91 6.60 9.56
N VAL A 123 6.84 6.87 10.86
CA VAL A 123 7.62 7.94 11.52
C VAL A 123 9.10 7.59 11.52
N GLY A 124 9.46 6.41 12.01
CA GLY A 124 10.86 6.00 12.17
C GLY A 124 11.60 5.89 10.85
N TRP A 125 10.99 5.27 9.82
CA TRP A 125 11.63 5.15 8.50
C TRP A 125 11.76 6.51 7.81
N SER A 126 10.72 7.35 7.89
CA SER A 126 10.80 8.70 7.36
C SER A 126 11.81 9.55 8.13
N ALA A 127 12.06 9.31 9.41
CA ALA A 127 13.02 10.04 10.24
C ALA A 127 14.47 9.58 10.02
N ALA A 128 14.69 8.26 9.97
CA ALA A 128 16.03 7.68 10.00
C ALA A 128 16.68 7.54 8.61
N LEU A 129 15.88 7.50 7.53
CA LEU A 129 16.39 7.16 6.20
C LEU A 129 16.30 8.35 5.23
N SER A 130 17.33 8.48 4.38
CA SER A 130 17.31 9.41 3.27
C SER A 130 16.33 8.97 2.17
N ALA A 131 15.85 9.92 1.38
CA ALA A 131 15.00 9.66 0.23
C ALA A 131 15.62 8.65 -0.75
N GLU A 132 16.93 8.71 -0.94
CA GLU A 132 17.68 7.81 -1.83
C GLU A 132 17.70 6.36 -1.32
N ARG A 133 17.84 6.15 -0.01
CA ARG A 133 17.79 4.81 0.58
C ARG A 133 16.40 4.21 0.50
N LEU A 134 15.39 5.02 0.82
CA LEU A 134 13.98 4.61 0.69
C LEU A 134 13.63 4.29 -0.77
N GLU A 135 14.12 5.07 -1.73
CA GLU A 135 13.93 4.79 -3.15
C GLU A 135 14.60 3.47 -3.58
N ARG A 136 15.81 3.18 -3.08
CA ARG A 136 16.46 1.88 -3.36
C ARG A 136 15.63 0.70 -2.84
N LEU A 137 15.05 0.82 -1.65
CA LEU A 137 14.15 -0.20 -1.09
C LEU A 137 12.88 -0.33 -1.95
N LEU A 138 12.30 0.78 -2.41
CA LEU A 138 11.14 0.75 -3.32
C LEU A 138 11.45 0.06 -4.64
N ARG A 139 12.63 0.31 -5.22
CA ARG A 139 13.08 -0.41 -6.43
C ARG A 139 13.26 -1.90 -6.16
N GLY A 140 13.66 -2.28 -4.95
CA GLY A 140 13.76 -3.67 -4.51
C GLY A 140 12.44 -4.43 -4.57
N LEU A 141 11.29 -3.74 -4.46
CA LEU A 141 9.95 -4.35 -4.60
C LEU A 141 9.71 -4.99 -5.98
N LEU A 142 10.46 -4.60 -7.00
CA LEU A 142 10.32 -5.16 -8.35
C LEU A 142 10.63 -6.65 -8.37
N TRP A 143 11.61 -7.11 -7.57
CA TRP A 143 11.96 -8.52 -7.51
C TRP A 143 10.84 -9.41 -6.98
N PRO A 144 10.31 -9.21 -5.75
CA PRO A 144 9.22 -10.05 -5.26
C PRO A 144 7.95 -9.88 -6.11
N ALA A 145 7.72 -8.72 -6.73
CA ALA A 145 6.59 -8.54 -7.64
C ALA A 145 6.70 -9.42 -8.88
N VAL A 146 7.90 -9.57 -9.46
CA VAL A 146 8.14 -10.51 -10.58
C VAL A 146 7.88 -11.93 -10.15
N VAL A 147 8.44 -12.37 -9.02
CA VAL A 147 8.28 -13.76 -8.55
C VAL A 147 6.82 -14.07 -8.23
N MET A 148 6.16 -13.18 -7.50
CA MET A 148 4.73 -13.32 -7.15
C MET A 148 3.84 -13.29 -8.40
N GLY A 149 4.17 -12.41 -9.36
CA GLY A 149 3.47 -12.29 -10.64
C GLY A 149 3.63 -13.54 -11.49
N LEU A 150 4.85 -14.04 -11.68
CA LEU A 150 5.13 -15.27 -12.44
C LEU A 150 4.41 -16.48 -11.83
N LEU A 151 4.48 -16.62 -10.50
CA LEU A 151 3.80 -17.71 -9.82
C LEU A 151 2.29 -17.67 -10.06
N GLY A 152 1.66 -16.49 -9.94
CA GLY A 152 0.24 -16.33 -10.24
C GLY A 152 -0.09 -16.62 -11.71
N ILE A 153 0.75 -16.17 -12.66
CA ILE A 153 0.60 -16.47 -14.08
C ILE A 153 0.67 -17.99 -14.33
N PHE A 154 1.62 -18.67 -13.72
CA PHE A 154 1.76 -20.13 -13.85
C PHE A 154 0.55 -20.87 -13.28
N GLN A 155 0.04 -20.43 -12.13
CA GLN A 155 -1.20 -20.97 -11.56
C GLN A 155 -2.40 -20.76 -12.49
N PHE A 156 -2.57 -19.55 -13.05
CA PHE A 156 -3.68 -19.23 -13.95
C PHE A 156 -3.66 -20.10 -15.22
N HIS A 157 -2.49 -20.25 -15.83
CA HIS A 157 -2.32 -21.02 -17.07
C HIS A 157 -2.07 -22.52 -16.86
N ARG A 158 -2.21 -23.04 -15.63
CA ARG A 158 -1.99 -24.46 -15.28
C ARG A 158 -0.57 -24.97 -15.54
N LEU A 159 0.42 -24.09 -15.59
CA LEU A 159 1.79 -24.50 -15.84
C LEU A 159 2.45 -25.08 -14.60
N TRP A 160 2.12 -24.57 -13.44
CA TRP A 160 2.68 -25.02 -12.17
C TRP A 160 1.82 -24.56 -10.99
N GLN A 161 1.51 -25.50 -10.08
CA GLN A 161 0.75 -25.26 -8.84
C GLN A 161 1.55 -25.80 -7.67
N PRO A 162 2.43 -24.98 -7.04
CA PRO A 162 3.28 -25.43 -5.94
C PRO A 162 2.55 -25.58 -4.62
N LEU A 163 1.35 -24.99 -4.49
CA LEU A 163 0.59 -25.00 -3.25
C LEU A 163 -0.51 -26.05 -3.30
N PRO A 164 -0.72 -26.82 -2.22
CA PRO A 164 -1.82 -27.79 -2.14
C PRO A 164 -3.16 -27.09 -1.88
N LEU A 165 -3.55 -26.16 -2.76
CA LEU A 165 -4.83 -25.47 -2.72
C LEU A 165 -5.83 -26.27 -3.54
N ALA A 166 -6.62 -27.11 -2.87
CA ALA A 166 -7.39 -28.20 -3.48
C ALA A 166 -8.50 -27.75 -4.45
N ASP A 167 -9.04 -26.54 -4.36
CA ASP A 167 -10.30 -26.17 -5.01
C ASP A 167 -10.23 -24.99 -5.99
N LEU A 168 -9.03 -24.63 -6.44
CA LEU A 168 -8.91 -23.53 -7.39
C LEU A 168 -9.16 -24.02 -8.81
N THR A 169 -10.30 -23.67 -9.39
CA THR A 169 -10.60 -23.92 -10.79
C THR A 169 -9.58 -23.21 -11.67
N PRO A 170 -8.67 -23.95 -12.34
CA PRO A 170 -7.64 -23.36 -13.18
C PRO A 170 -8.25 -22.55 -14.32
N GLY A 171 -7.58 -21.47 -14.73
CA GLY A 171 -8.08 -20.55 -15.74
C GLY A 171 -9.14 -19.56 -15.22
N THR A 172 -9.51 -19.65 -13.94
CA THR A 172 -10.37 -18.66 -13.30
C THR A 172 -9.56 -17.66 -12.47
N ARG A 173 -10.20 -16.55 -12.11
CA ARG A 173 -9.62 -15.57 -11.18
C ARG A 173 -9.13 -16.22 -9.89
N LEU A 174 -9.88 -17.19 -9.36
CA LEU A 174 -9.55 -17.80 -8.07
C LEU A 174 -8.24 -18.60 -8.10
N ALA A 175 -7.81 -19.05 -9.27
CA ALA A 175 -6.49 -19.67 -9.44
C ALA A 175 -5.32 -18.65 -9.30
N MET A 176 -5.59 -17.35 -9.49
CA MET A 176 -4.58 -16.28 -9.47
C MET A 176 -4.26 -15.81 -8.04
N THR A 177 -3.89 -16.72 -7.16
CA THR A 177 -3.62 -16.41 -5.74
C THR A 177 -2.16 -16.09 -5.46
N SER A 178 -1.24 -16.70 -6.21
CA SER A 178 0.20 -16.68 -5.90
C SER A 178 0.42 -17.06 -4.43
N LEU A 179 1.39 -16.49 -3.76
CA LEU A 179 1.60 -16.56 -2.32
C LEU A 179 0.88 -15.44 -1.55
N ALA A 180 0.08 -14.62 -2.23
CA ALA A 180 -0.81 -13.66 -1.57
C ALA A 180 -2.05 -14.34 -0.96
N GLY A 181 -2.41 -15.53 -1.45
CA GLY A 181 -3.57 -16.30 -0.99
C GLY A 181 -4.92 -15.78 -1.49
N ASN A 182 -4.94 -14.61 -2.12
CA ASN A 182 -6.14 -13.97 -2.66
C ASN A 182 -5.79 -13.12 -3.88
N PRO A 183 -6.53 -13.22 -4.99
CA PRO A 183 -6.31 -12.39 -6.18
C PRO A 183 -6.40 -10.89 -5.91
N GLY A 184 -7.30 -10.48 -4.99
CA GLY A 184 -7.45 -9.08 -4.60
C GLY A 184 -6.22 -8.53 -3.90
N ASP A 185 -5.61 -9.32 -3.03
CA ASP A 185 -4.39 -8.97 -2.30
C ASP A 185 -3.19 -8.90 -3.25
N LEU A 186 -3.06 -9.87 -4.15
CA LEU A 186 -2.01 -9.86 -5.19
C LEU A 186 -2.15 -8.65 -6.11
N GLY A 187 -3.36 -8.39 -6.62
CA GLY A 187 -3.62 -7.24 -7.48
C GLY A 187 -3.28 -5.92 -6.79
N SER A 188 -3.71 -5.76 -5.53
CA SER A 188 -3.42 -4.56 -4.74
C SER A 188 -1.93 -4.36 -4.49
N TYR A 189 -1.20 -5.44 -4.22
CA TYR A 189 0.25 -5.43 -4.03
C TYR A 189 0.98 -4.99 -5.31
N LEU A 190 0.58 -5.49 -6.48
CA LEU A 190 1.25 -5.21 -7.76
C LEU A 190 1.10 -3.76 -8.24
N VAL A 191 0.15 -2.98 -7.72
CA VAL A 191 -0.06 -1.58 -8.13
C VAL A 191 1.20 -0.74 -7.93
N LEU A 192 1.77 -0.73 -6.74
CA LEU A 192 2.94 0.10 -6.43
C LEU A 192 4.20 -0.35 -7.20
N PRO A 193 4.58 -1.63 -7.27
CA PRO A 193 5.66 -2.10 -8.12
C PRO A 193 5.51 -1.73 -9.60
N CYS A 194 4.30 -1.81 -10.16
CA CYS A 194 4.05 -1.38 -11.54
C CYS A 194 4.35 0.11 -11.75
N LEU A 195 3.97 0.99 -10.82
CA LEU A 195 4.27 2.42 -10.92
C LEU A 195 5.77 2.69 -10.74
N VAL A 196 6.41 2.00 -9.80
CA VAL A 196 7.87 2.09 -9.62
C VAL A 196 8.60 1.64 -10.87
N ALA A 197 8.20 0.52 -11.50
CA ALA A 197 8.80 0.03 -12.73
C ALA A 197 8.66 1.03 -13.88
N GLN A 198 7.48 1.67 -14.05
CA GLN A 198 7.25 2.71 -15.05
C GLN A 198 8.19 3.91 -14.85
N ALA A 199 8.31 4.41 -13.62
CA ALA A 199 9.16 5.56 -13.30
C ALA A 199 10.65 5.23 -13.51
N VAL A 200 11.10 4.04 -13.05
CA VAL A 200 12.49 3.58 -13.21
C VAL A 200 12.83 3.36 -14.68
N LEU A 201 11.95 2.72 -15.45
CA LEU A 201 12.16 2.50 -16.89
C LEU A 201 12.28 3.85 -17.61
N ARG A 202 11.39 4.79 -17.33
CA ARG A 202 11.44 6.13 -17.92
C ARG A 202 12.75 6.85 -17.59
N ARG A 203 13.22 6.78 -16.34
CA ARG A 203 14.49 7.38 -15.91
C ARG A 203 15.67 6.79 -16.67
N ARG A 204 15.76 5.45 -16.77
CA ARG A 204 16.84 4.75 -17.50
C ARG A 204 16.90 5.18 -18.97
N LEU A 205 15.74 5.18 -19.65
CA LEU A 205 15.68 5.62 -21.05
C LEU A 205 16.01 7.10 -21.22
N ARG A 206 15.63 7.96 -20.26
CA ARG A 206 15.99 9.39 -20.29
C ARG A 206 17.47 9.63 -20.02
N SER A 207 18.10 8.83 -19.19
CA SER A 207 19.56 8.92 -18.92
C SER A 207 20.43 8.38 -20.03
N GLY A 208 19.83 7.93 -21.14
CA GLY A 208 20.56 7.43 -22.31
C GLY A 208 20.87 5.93 -22.26
N GLU A 209 20.39 5.20 -21.26
CA GLU A 209 20.46 3.73 -21.29
C GLU A 209 19.59 3.22 -22.46
N GLY A 210 20.23 2.57 -23.44
CA GLY A 210 19.54 1.98 -24.58
C GLY A 210 18.89 0.63 -24.24
N TRP A 211 18.08 0.15 -25.18
CA TRP A 211 17.46 -1.19 -25.10
C TRP A 211 18.47 -2.35 -25.06
N GLY A 212 19.76 -2.11 -25.30
CA GLY A 212 20.83 -3.10 -25.08
C GLY A 212 21.23 -3.27 -23.61
N SER A 213 20.77 -2.40 -22.71
CA SER A 213 21.12 -2.47 -21.27
C SER A 213 20.32 -3.55 -20.54
N PRO A 214 20.97 -4.46 -19.78
CA PRO A 214 20.27 -5.42 -18.92
C PRO A 214 19.35 -4.78 -17.91
N GLY A 215 19.68 -3.56 -17.45
CA GLY A 215 18.86 -2.82 -16.51
C GLY A 215 17.53 -2.35 -17.12
N VAL A 216 17.53 -1.93 -18.39
CA VAL A 216 16.30 -1.56 -19.12
C VAL A 216 15.44 -2.81 -19.31
N TRP A 217 16.01 -3.92 -19.80
CA TRP A 217 15.27 -5.17 -19.99
C TRP A 217 14.72 -5.74 -18.70
N GLY A 218 15.51 -5.77 -17.62
CA GLY A 218 15.05 -6.25 -16.31
C GLY A 218 13.88 -5.43 -15.78
N THR A 219 13.92 -4.10 -15.96
CA THR A 219 12.82 -3.21 -15.52
C THR A 219 11.58 -3.37 -16.43
N ALA A 220 11.77 -3.50 -17.75
CA ALA A 220 10.68 -3.73 -18.70
C ALA A 220 10.00 -5.08 -18.46
N LEU A 221 10.77 -6.12 -18.19
CA LEU A 221 10.26 -7.45 -17.82
C LEU A 221 9.46 -7.39 -16.50
N ALA A 222 9.99 -6.72 -15.48
CA ALA A 222 9.29 -6.54 -14.21
C ALA A 222 7.95 -5.83 -14.41
N LEU A 223 7.91 -4.79 -15.26
CA LEU A 223 6.67 -4.11 -15.59
C LEU A 223 5.69 -5.02 -16.34
N ALA A 224 6.17 -5.73 -17.37
CA ALA A 224 5.34 -6.61 -18.19
C ALA A 224 4.73 -7.76 -17.37
N VAL A 225 5.54 -8.45 -16.56
CA VAL A 225 5.08 -9.54 -15.69
C VAL A 225 4.08 -9.03 -14.66
N SER A 226 4.40 -7.93 -13.97
CA SER A 226 3.52 -7.37 -12.95
C SER A 226 2.20 -6.86 -13.54
N ALA A 227 2.23 -6.18 -14.69
CA ALA A 227 1.03 -5.67 -15.36
C ALA A 227 0.14 -6.82 -15.88
N TYR A 228 0.73 -7.86 -16.48
CA TYR A 228 -0.02 -9.02 -16.94
C TYR A 228 -0.62 -9.81 -15.76
N ALA A 229 0.16 -10.05 -14.72
CA ALA A 229 -0.34 -10.68 -13.50
C ALA A 229 -1.49 -9.87 -12.89
N LEU A 230 -1.35 -8.53 -12.77
CA LEU A 230 -2.38 -7.65 -12.26
C LEU A 230 -3.67 -7.74 -13.08
N LEU A 231 -3.58 -7.78 -14.42
CA LEU A 231 -4.72 -7.96 -15.29
C LEU A 231 -5.43 -9.30 -15.02
N LEU A 232 -4.66 -10.39 -14.90
CA LEU A 232 -5.20 -11.74 -14.63
C LEU A 232 -5.87 -11.85 -13.26
N THR A 233 -5.49 -11.03 -12.27
CA THR A 233 -6.20 -11.00 -10.97
C THR A 233 -7.65 -10.55 -11.11
N GLN A 234 -8.00 -9.85 -12.20
CA GLN A 234 -9.32 -9.27 -12.43
C GLN A 234 -9.82 -8.42 -11.25
N THR A 235 -8.91 -7.79 -10.54
CA THR A 235 -9.22 -6.92 -9.40
C THR A 235 -9.46 -5.51 -9.89
N PHE A 236 -10.72 -5.16 -10.17
CA PHE A 236 -11.09 -3.85 -10.75
C PHE A 236 -10.61 -2.67 -9.91
N ALA A 237 -10.57 -2.80 -8.59
CA ALA A 237 -9.99 -1.79 -7.70
C ALA A 237 -8.52 -1.52 -8.04
N ALA A 238 -7.72 -2.58 -8.21
CA ALA A 238 -6.30 -2.46 -8.53
C ALA A 238 -6.08 -1.99 -9.97
N LEU A 239 -6.92 -2.43 -10.92
CA LEU A 239 -6.89 -1.95 -12.31
C LEU A 239 -7.24 -0.46 -12.40
N GLY A 240 -8.24 0.00 -11.66
CA GLY A 240 -8.58 1.43 -11.56
C GLY A 240 -7.47 2.24 -10.92
N ALA A 241 -6.85 1.72 -9.86
CA ALA A 241 -5.74 2.37 -9.17
C ALA A 241 -4.50 2.52 -10.06
N ILE A 242 -4.09 1.46 -10.75
CA ILE A 242 -2.93 1.53 -11.66
C ILE A 242 -3.21 2.44 -12.85
N LEU A 243 -4.43 2.44 -13.38
CA LEU A 243 -4.82 3.34 -14.46
C LEU A 243 -4.74 4.81 -14.01
N ALA A 244 -5.36 5.16 -12.87
CA ALA A 244 -5.33 6.51 -12.33
C ALA A 244 -3.89 6.97 -12.03
N GLY A 245 -3.08 6.12 -11.38
CA GLY A 245 -1.68 6.39 -11.11
C GLY A 245 -0.85 6.57 -12.38
N SER A 246 -1.01 5.70 -13.39
CA SER A 246 -0.28 5.81 -14.65
C SER A 246 -0.70 7.04 -15.46
N LEU A 247 -2.00 7.36 -15.49
CA LEU A 247 -2.51 8.60 -16.11
C LEU A 247 -1.81 9.83 -15.52
N LEU A 248 -1.71 9.89 -14.22
CA LEU A 248 -1.06 11.02 -13.55
C LEU A 248 0.46 11.02 -13.78
N LEU A 249 1.12 9.86 -13.64
CA LEU A 249 2.56 9.73 -13.89
C LEU A 249 2.94 10.23 -15.27
N TRP A 250 2.32 9.68 -16.30
CA TRP A 250 2.63 10.02 -17.68
C TRP A 250 2.12 11.40 -18.08
N GLY A 251 1.00 11.86 -17.49
CA GLY A 251 0.51 13.23 -17.67
C GLY A 251 1.47 14.30 -17.16
N LEU A 252 2.23 13.99 -16.09
CA LEU A 252 3.25 14.87 -15.53
C LEU A 252 4.61 14.78 -16.26
N LEU A 253 4.92 13.64 -16.89
CA LEU A 253 6.22 13.38 -17.51
C LEU A 253 6.29 13.68 -19.00
N LEU A 254 5.16 13.65 -19.70
CA LEU A 254 5.11 13.77 -21.15
C LEU A 254 4.18 14.88 -21.61
N PRO A 255 4.42 15.43 -22.81
CA PRO A 255 3.46 16.30 -23.48
C PRO A 255 2.10 15.61 -23.63
N ARG A 256 1.01 16.34 -23.44
CA ARG A 256 -0.37 15.83 -23.34
C ARG A 256 -0.73 14.84 -24.45
N ARG A 257 -0.32 15.10 -25.71
CA ARG A 257 -0.57 14.21 -26.84
C ARG A 257 0.11 12.85 -26.71
N ARG A 258 1.39 12.82 -26.27
CA ARG A 258 2.15 11.58 -26.08
C ARG A 258 1.65 10.79 -24.88
N SER A 259 1.32 11.47 -23.80
CA SER A 259 0.70 10.85 -22.63
C SER A 259 -0.61 10.18 -23.02
N ALA A 260 -1.51 10.88 -23.70
CA ALA A 260 -2.78 10.33 -24.16
C ALA A 260 -2.60 9.12 -25.10
N ALA A 261 -1.65 9.19 -26.03
CA ALA A 261 -1.35 8.07 -26.95
C ALA A 261 -0.86 6.81 -26.23
N LEU A 262 0.08 6.95 -25.26
CA LEU A 262 0.58 5.83 -24.48
C LEU A 262 -0.52 5.19 -23.62
N LEU A 263 -1.37 6.00 -23.03
CA LEU A 263 -2.49 5.52 -22.22
C LEU A 263 -3.54 4.82 -23.06
N ALA A 264 -3.88 5.40 -24.22
CA ALA A 264 -4.77 4.77 -25.18
C ALA A 264 -4.21 3.43 -25.66
N ALA A 265 -2.91 3.37 -25.99
CA ALA A 265 -2.24 2.11 -26.37
C ALA A 265 -2.29 1.07 -25.26
N GLY A 266 -2.06 1.47 -23.99
CA GLY A 266 -2.17 0.58 -22.82
C GLY A 266 -3.58 0.06 -22.61
N VAL A 267 -4.59 0.92 -22.72
CA VAL A 267 -6.02 0.54 -22.63
C VAL A 267 -6.40 -0.40 -23.76
N VAL A 268 -5.99 -0.12 -25.01
CA VAL A 268 -6.24 -0.99 -26.15
C VAL A 268 -5.58 -2.35 -25.96
N ALA A 269 -4.31 -2.38 -25.51
CA ALA A 269 -3.62 -3.64 -25.23
C ALA A 269 -4.33 -4.46 -24.14
N ALA A 270 -4.78 -3.81 -23.05
CA ALA A 270 -5.54 -4.46 -22.00
C ALA A 270 -6.90 -4.98 -22.49
N ALA A 271 -7.59 -4.21 -23.36
CA ALA A 271 -8.86 -4.63 -23.95
C ALA A 271 -8.67 -5.83 -24.91
N LEU A 272 -7.62 -5.81 -25.75
CA LEU A 272 -7.28 -6.94 -26.61
C LEU A 272 -6.96 -8.21 -25.81
N LEU A 273 -6.16 -8.09 -24.75
CA LEU A 273 -5.87 -9.21 -23.86
C LEU A 273 -7.15 -9.74 -23.19
N ALA A 274 -8.02 -8.83 -22.74
CA ALA A 274 -9.30 -9.21 -22.16
C ALA A 274 -10.23 -9.92 -23.16
N ALA A 275 -10.18 -9.53 -24.43
CA ALA A 275 -10.96 -10.17 -25.49
C ALA A 275 -10.43 -11.58 -25.84
N VAL A 276 -9.11 -11.77 -25.81
CA VAL A 276 -8.45 -13.06 -26.15
C VAL A 276 -8.49 -14.06 -24.98
N VAL A 277 -8.52 -13.58 -23.73
CA VAL A 277 -8.56 -14.44 -22.54
C VAL A 277 -10.00 -14.68 -22.11
N PRO A 278 -10.61 -15.88 -22.36
CA PRO A 278 -12.04 -16.10 -22.18
C PRO A 278 -12.56 -15.75 -20.77
N PRO A 279 -11.89 -16.13 -19.65
CA PRO A 279 -12.38 -15.78 -18.30
C PRO A 279 -12.43 -14.28 -18.01
N LEU A 280 -11.54 -13.49 -18.64
CA LEU A 280 -11.59 -12.03 -18.52
C LEU A 280 -12.77 -11.45 -19.30
N ARG A 281 -12.97 -11.94 -20.52
CA ARG A 281 -14.09 -11.51 -21.37
C ARG A 281 -15.44 -11.78 -20.72
N GLU A 282 -15.65 -13.02 -20.26
CA GLU A 282 -16.90 -13.43 -19.61
C GLU A 282 -17.22 -12.57 -18.40
N ARG A 283 -16.21 -12.30 -17.58
CA ARG A 283 -16.40 -11.45 -16.40
C ARG A 283 -16.69 -10.00 -16.73
N LEU A 284 -16.07 -9.44 -17.78
CA LEU A 284 -16.37 -8.08 -18.24
C LEU A 284 -17.80 -7.98 -18.76
N VAL A 285 -18.23 -8.95 -19.60
CA VAL A 285 -19.59 -9.02 -20.11
C VAL A 285 -20.60 -9.12 -18.95
N ASP A 286 -20.39 -10.05 -18.00
CA ASP A 286 -21.25 -10.18 -16.81
C ASP A 286 -21.39 -8.85 -16.04
N LYS A 287 -20.27 -8.11 -15.85
CA LYS A 287 -20.30 -6.83 -15.16
C LYS A 287 -21.03 -5.74 -15.94
N VAL A 288 -20.85 -5.70 -17.26
CA VAL A 288 -21.56 -4.73 -18.13
C VAL A 288 -23.06 -5.03 -18.14
N GLU A 289 -23.46 -6.30 -18.23
CA GLU A 289 -24.87 -6.68 -18.17
C GLU A 289 -25.52 -6.30 -16.82
N LYS A 290 -24.85 -6.56 -15.71
CA LYS A 290 -25.31 -6.16 -14.37
C LYS A 290 -25.42 -4.63 -14.24
N LEU A 291 -24.44 -3.91 -14.80
CA LEU A 291 -24.48 -2.45 -14.82
C LEU A 291 -25.67 -1.93 -15.63
N ALA A 292 -25.92 -2.51 -16.80
CA ALA A 292 -27.06 -2.14 -17.65
C ALA A 292 -28.42 -2.40 -16.98
N LYS A 293 -28.49 -3.43 -16.10
CA LYS A 293 -29.67 -3.75 -15.30
C LYS A 293 -29.79 -2.89 -14.02
N GLY A 294 -28.84 -1.99 -13.75
CA GLY A 294 -28.82 -1.18 -12.52
C GLY A 294 -28.48 -1.97 -11.25
N ASP A 295 -27.97 -3.18 -11.38
CA ASP A 295 -27.62 -4.05 -10.25
C ASP A 295 -26.23 -3.73 -9.70
N TRP A 296 -26.13 -2.56 -9.07
CA TRP A 296 -24.88 -2.03 -8.52
C TRP A 296 -24.25 -2.93 -7.46
N ASN A 297 -25.07 -3.63 -6.67
CA ASN A 297 -24.53 -4.50 -5.61
C ASN A 297 -23.79 -5.70 -6.18
N ASN A 298 -24.30 -6.29 -7.26
CA ASN A 298 -23.63 -7.34 -8.02
C ASN A 298 -22.40 -6.83 -8.77
N VAL A 299 -22.48 -5.61 -9.37
CA VAL A 299 -21.31 -4.95 -10.00
C VAL A 299 -20.18 -4.80 -8.98
N LEU A 300 -20.48 -4.31 -7.78
CA LEU A 300 -19.54 -4.10 -6.69
C LEU A 300 -19.25 -5.37 -5.86
N THR A 301 -19.82 -6.50 -6.23
CA THR A 301 -19.56 -7.80 -5.58
C THR A 301 -19.94 -7.78 -4.09
N GLY A 302 -21.11 -7.21 -3.76
CA GLY A 302 -21.65 -7.13 -2.40
C GLY A 302 -21.07 -6.00 -1.53
N ARG A 303 -20.14 -5.18 -2.04
CA ARG A 303 -19.48 -4.13 -1.23
C ARG A 303 -20.45 -3.05 -0.71
N LEU A 304 -21.58 -2.82 -1.40
CA LEU A 304 -22.60 -1.88 -0.89
C LEU A 304 -23.13 -2.29 0.48
N ASP A 305 -23.17 -3.58 0.79
CA ASP A 305 -23.61 -4.06 2.10
C ASP A 305 -22.64 -3.61 3.19
N GLY A 306 -21.33 -3.74 2.94
CA GLY A 306 -20.30 -3.23 3.84
C GLY A 306 -20.35 -1.71 4.00
N TRP A 307 -20.59 -0.97 2.91
CA TRP A 307 -20.69 0.50 2.96
C TRP A 307 -21.91 0.97 3.73
N ARG A 308 -23.08 0.32 3.53
CA ARG A 308 -24.32 0.64 4.29
C ARG A 308 -24.13 0.42 5.79
N ALA A 309 -23.50 -0.70 6.16
CA ALA A 309 -23.20 -0.98 7.57
C ALA A 309 -22.21 0.04 8.13
N ALA A 310 -21.15 0.41 7.41
CA ALA A 310 -20.19 1.43 7.85
C ALA A 310 -20.85 2.79 8.07
N VAL A 311 -21.70 3.24 7.13
CA VAL A 311 -22.45 4.50 7.26
C VAL A 311 -23.38 4.45 8.49
N ARG A 312 -24.05 3.32 8.71
CA ARG A 312 -24.90 3.16 9.88
C ARG A 312 -24.10 3.29 11.19
N MET A 313 -22.97 2.57 11.29
CA MET A 313 -22.09 2.65 12.47
C MET A 313 -21.63 4.09 12.73
N LEU A 314 -21.24 4.83 11.66
CA LEU A 314 -20.87 6.24 11.78
C LEU A 314 -22.04 7.10 12.28
N CYS A 315 -23.25 6.88 11.77
CA CYS A 315 -24.44 7.64 12.20
C CYS A 315 -24.85 7.35 13.64
N GLU A 316 -24.65 6.12 14.12
CA GLU A 316 -24.99 5.72 15.50
C GLU A 316 -23.90 6.12 16.50
N HIS A 317 -22.64 6.17 16.06
CA HIS A 317 -21.48 6.47 16.90
C HIS A 317 -20.61 7.61 16.31
N PRO A 318 -21.18 8.84 16.09
CA PRO A 318 -20.49 9.87 15.32
C PRO A 318 -19.24 10.44 16.00
N LEU A 319 -19.13 10.38 17.34
CA LEU A 319 -18.03 11.00 18.08
C LEU A 319 -16.81 10.10 18.26
N ALA A 320 -17.00 8.81 18.40
CA ALA A 320 -15.90 7.88 18.70
C ALA A 320 -15.85 6.67 17.77
N GLY A 321 -16.85 6.50 16.92
CA GLY A 321 -17.03 5.28 16.13
C GLY A 321 -17.32 4.07 17.02
N VAL A 322 -17.19 2.89 16.45
CA VAL A 322 -17.36 1.61 17.17
C VAL A 322 -16.03 1.12 17.81
N GLY A 323 -14.93 1.79 17.50
CA GLY A 323 -13.57 1.44 17.91
C GLY A 323 -12.75 0.85 16.77
N HIS A 324 -11.44 1.15 16.76
CA HIS A 324 -10.54 0.68 15.69
C HIS A 324 -10.52 -0.85 15.60
N GLY A 325 -10.86 -1.40 14.41
CA GLY A 325 -10.94 -2.85 14.20
C GLY A 325 -12.22 -3.51 14.70
N ALA A 326 -13.16 -2.76 15.29
CA ALA A 326 -14.45 -3.27 15.74
C ALA A 326 -15.51 -3.34 14.63
N TYR A 327 -15.19 -2.92 13.42
CA TYR A 327 -16.09 -3.02 12.27
C TYR A 327 -16.62 -4.45 12.07
N GLN A 328 -15.75 -5.44 12.11
CA GLN A 328 -16.12 -6.84 11.86
C GLN A 328 -17.19 -7.37 12.85
N PRO A 329 -17.01 -7.31 14.17
CA PRO A 329 -18.02 -7.79 15.10
C PRO A 329 -19.29 -6.92 15.09
N GLU A 330 -19.20 -5.63 14.79
CA GLU A 330 -20.38 -4.73 14.72
C GLU A 330 -21.15 -4.86 13.39
N PHE A 331 -20.55 -5.50 12.36
CA PHE A 331 -21.21 -5.66 11.05
C PHE A 331 -22.56 -6.40 11.16
N VAL A 332 -22.61 -7.51 11.88
CA VAL A 332 -23.84 -8.33 12.01
C VAL A 332 -24.96 -7.57 12.72
N PRO A 333 -24.74 -6.93 13.89
CA PRO A 333 -25.73 -6.03 14.51
C PRO A 333 -26.24 -4.96 13.56
N ALA A 334 -25.33 -4.24 12.88
CA ALA A 334 -25.71 -3.19 11.95
C ALA A 334 -26.53 -3.72 10.76
N LYS A 335 -26.15 -4.90 10.19
CA LYS A 335 -26.90 -5.59 9.13
C LYS A 335 -28.31 -5.92 9.57
N LEU A 336 -28.48 -6.58 10.71
CA LEU A 336 -29.78 -7.00 11.23
C LEU A 336 -30.73 -5.80 11.44
N GLU A 337 -30.19 -4.70 11.96
CA GLU A 337 -30.99 -3.50 12.16
C GLU A 337 -31.41 -2.82 10.85
N LEU A 338 -30.52 -2.82 9.84
CA LEU A 338 -30.87 -2.34 8.49
C LEU A 338 -31.92 -3.23 7.82
N MET A 339 -31.82 -4.55 7.99
CA MET A 339 -32.83 -5.50 7.47
C MET A 339 -34.21 -5.29 8.10
N LYS A 340 -34.28 -5.01 9.40
CA LYS A 340 -35.55 -4.64 10.07
C LYS A 340 -36.20 -3.38 9.48
N ARG A 341 -35.38 -2.49 8.89
CA ARG A 341 -35.85 -1.29 8.18
C ARG A 341 -36.13 -1.53 6.68
N GLY A 342 -36.15 -2.79 6.23
CA GLY A 342 -36.45 -3.15 4.86
C GLY A 342 -35.30 -3.00 3.87
N VAL A 343 -34.06 -2.83 4.35
CA VAL A 343 -32.88 -2.78 3.47
C VAL A 343 -32.49 -4.17 3.04
N ALA A 344 -32.56 -4.47 1.73
CA ALA A 344 -32.11 -5.73 1.17
C ALA A 344 -30.57 -5.80 1.10
N PHE A 345 -30.01 -6.96 1.45
CA PHE A 345 -28.59 -7.27 1.37
C PHE A 345 -28.33 -8.25 0.23
N PHE A 346 -27.14 -8.19 -0.34
CA PHE A 346 -26.70 -9.00 -1.47
C PHE A 346 -26.68 -10.52 -1.15
N GLN A 347 -26.31 -10.84 0.08
CA GLN A 347 -26.30 -12.21 0.60
C GLN A 347 -27.03 -12.22 1.95
N GLU A 348 -28.29 -12.61 1.92
CA GLU A 348 -29.11 -12.64 3.14
C GLU A 348 -28.67 -13.76 4.07
N GLN A 349 -28.22 -14.90 3.54
CA GLN A 349 -28.03 -16.12 4.32
C GLN A 349 -26.61 -16.62 4.49
N ASP A 350 -25.73 -16.52 3.48
CA ASP A 350 -24.51 -17.33 3.44
C ASP A 350 -23.22 -16.67 3.96
N ARG A 351 -23.19 -15.37 4.18
CA ARG A 351 -22.01 -14.69 4.76
C ARG A 351 -22.40 -13.93 6.01
N VAL A 352 -22.02 -14.51 7.13
CA VAL A 352 -22.31 -14.01 8.47
C VAL A 352 -21.65 -12.65 8.75
N GLY A 353 -20.65 -12.24 7.96
CA GLY A 353 -20.02 -10.94 8.17
C GLY A 353 -19.04 -10.52 7.09
N PHE A 354 -18.85 -9.22 6.99
CA PHE A 354 -17.71 -8.60 6.31
C PHE A 354 -16.62 -8.28 7.33
N ALA A 355 -15.39 -8.73 7.10
CA ALA A 355 -14.26 -8.40 7.96
C ALA A 355 -13.88 -6.90 7.87
N ASN A 356 -14.14 -6.29 6.72
CA ASN A 356 -13.83 -4.88 6.44
C ASN A 356 -14.92 -4.27 5.54
N ALA A 357 -15.09 -2.95 5.59
CA ALA A 357 -16.05 -2.24 4.73
C ALA A 357 -15.71 -2.28 3.24
N HIS A 358 -14.50 -2.72 2.85
CA HIS A 358 -13.96 -2.58 1.49
C HIS A 358 -13.94 -1.13 0.99
N ASN A 359 -13.79 -0.18 1.91
CA ASN A 359 -13.60 1.24 1.66
C ASN A 359 -12.96 1.82 2.93
N GLU A 360 -11.67 2.17 2.86
CA GLU A 360 -10.91 2.67 4.02
C GLU A 360 -11.53 3.94 4.61
N TYR A 361 -12.07 4.80 3.77
CA TYR A 361 -12.65 6.08 4.23
C TYR A 361 -13.91 5.86 5.05
N LEU A 362 -14.80 4.99 4.59
CA LEU A 362 -16.01 4.62 5.32
C LEU A 362 -15.68 3.82 6.58
N GLU A 363 -14.66 2.96 6.51
CA GLU A 363 -14.24 2.16 7.65
C GLU A 363 -13.58 3.02 8.74
N VAL A 364 -12.78 4.05 8.36
CA VAL A 364 -12.27 5.06 9.29
C VAL A 364 -13.44 5.82 9.95
N GLY A 365 -14.46 6.18 9.16
CA GLY A 365 -15.67 6.81 9.71
C GLY A 365 -16.43 5.91 10.69
N ALA A 366 -16.59 4.63 10.36
CA ALA A 366 -17.24 3.66 11.24
C ALA A 366 -16.43 3.40 12.52
N ASP A 367 -15.13 3.16 12.37
CA ASP A 367 -14.24 2.82 13.48
C ASP A 367 -13.93 4.00 14.41
N TRP A 368 -13.77 5.24 13.88
CA TRP A 368 -13.26 6.40 14.63
C TRP A 368 -14.22 7.59 14.65
N GLY A 369 -15.39 7.48 14.03
CA GLY A 369 -16.37 8.56 13.94
C GLY A 369 -15.90 9.74 13.08
N VAL A 370 -16.55 10.89 13.26
CA VAL A 370 -16.21 12.17 12.60
C VAL A 370 -14.79 12.64 12.95
N PRO A 371 -14.30 12.53 14.20
CA PRO A 371 -12.90 12.86 14.50
C PRO A 371 -11.89 12.07 13.67
N GLY A 372 -12.19 10.81 13.34
CA GLY A 372 -11.36 9.99 12.44
C GLY A 372 -11.32 10.53 11.03
N LEU A 373 -12.45 10.95 10.48
CA LEU A 373 -12.52 11.59 9.16
C LEU A 373 -11.76 12.92 9.14
N LEU A 374 -11.82 13.71 10.22
CA LEU A 374 -11.04 14.94 10.35
C LEU A 374 -9.54 14.66 10.44
N ALA A 375 -9.12 13.65 11.20
CA ALA A 375 -7.72 13.23 11.29
C ALA A 375 -7.20 12.73 9.93
N LEU A 376 -8.00 11.99 9.18
CA LEU A 376 -7.68 11.56 7.82
C LEU A 376 -7.56 12.76 6.87
N GLY A 377 -8.50 13.70 6.90
CA GLY A 377 -8.45 14.94 6.11
C GLY A 377 -7.21 15.77 6.42
N TRP A 378 -6.83 15.89 7.68
CA TRP A 378 -5.59 16.50 8.11
C TRP A 378 -4.36 15.76 7.57
N GLY A 379 -4.35 14.42 7.66
CA GLY A 379 -3.29 13.59 7.10
C GLY A 379 -3.12 13.79 5.60
N LEU A 380 -4.21 13.85 4.85
CA LEU A 380 -4.21 14.16 3.42
C LEU A 380 -3.66 15.58 3.13
N TRP A 381 -4.04 16.56 3.93
CA TRP A 381 -3.50 17.92 3.83
C TRP A 381 -1.98 17.97 4.03
N VAL A 382 -1.48 17.30 5.06
CA VAL A 382 -0.04 17.19 5.33
C VAL A 382 0.69 16.48 4.19
N LEU A 383 0.11 15.39 3.67
CA LEU A 383 0.64 14.61 2.55
C LEU A 383 0.69 15.43 1.26
N LEU A 384 -0.37 16.17 0.93
CA LEU A 384 -0.39 17.10 -0.21
C LEU A 384 0.68 18.19 -0.07
N GLY A 385 0.88 18.68 1.15
CA GLY A 385 1.97 19.61 1.45
C GLY A 385 3.36 19.01 1.21
N ALA A 386 3.56 17.73 1.55
CA ALA A 386 4.82 17.03 1.28
C ALA A 386 5.03 16.80 -0.22
N LEU A 387 4.00 16.38 -0.95
CA LEU A 387 4.05 16.22 -2.42
C LEU A 387 4.42 17.50 -3.15
N ARG A 388 3.83 18.63 -2.76
CA ARG A 388 4.13 19.96 -3.37
C ARG A 388 5.54 20.43 -3.09
N ARG A 389 6.09 20.14 -1.90
CA ARG A 389 7.46 20.51 -1.50
C ARG A 389 8.51 19.53 -1.98
N GLY A 390 8.13 18.30 -2.34
CA GLY A 390 9.05 17.24 -2.74
C GLY A 390 9.90 17.64 -3.94
N GLY A 391 11.22 17.75 -3.73
CA GLY A 391 12.23 17.98 -4.76
C GLY A 391 12.58 16.72 -5.55
N GLY A 392 13.62 16.81 -6.39
CA GLY A 392 14.20 15.68 -7.12
C GLY A 392 13.80 15.61 -8.58
N GLU A 393 14.14 14.51 -9.23
CA GLU A 393 13.92 14.27 -10.66
C GLU A 393 12.43 14.29 -11.02
N PRO A 394 12.07 14.63 -12.27
CA PRO A 394 10.67 14.62 -12.71
C PRO A 394 9.98 13.29 -12.46
N GLU A 395 10.70 12.16 -12.69
CA GLU A 395 10.19 10.81 -12.46
C GLU A 395 9.84 10.56 -10.99
N ASP A 396 10.60 11.10 -10.06
CA ASP A 396 10.32 10.98 -8.62
C ASP A 396 9.08 11.78 -8.22
N ARG A 397 8.93 12.98 -8.75
CA ARG A 397 7.72 13.78 -8.53
C ARG A 397 6.52 13.09 -9.12
N GLY A 398 6.65 12.61 -10.36
CA GLY A 398 5.60 11.85 -11.03
C GLY A 398 5.19 10.61 -10.24
N LEU A 399 6.15 9.80 -9.79
CA LEU A 399 5.91 8.59 -8.99
C LEU A 399 5.25 8.92 -7.64
N ALA A 400 5.68 9.99 -6.96
CA ALA A 400 5.11 10.39 -5.68
C ALA A 400 3.61 10.73 -5.83
N TRP A 401 3.24 11.55 -6.80
CA TRP A 401 1.85 11.87 -7.08
C TRP A 401 1.05 10.67 -7.55
N ALA A 402 1.60 9.87 -8.48
CA ALA A 402 0.96 8.68 -9.01
C ALA A 402 0.67 7.62 -7.95
N GLY A 403 1.66 7.32 -7.11
CA GLY A 403 1.51 6.32 -6.05
C GLY A 403 0.50 6.74 -4.99
N VAL A 404 0.51 8.02 -4.56
CA VAL A 404 -0.51 8.53 -3.63
C VAL A 404 -1.90 8.46 -4.24
N THR A 405 -2.04 8.86 -5.51
CA THR A 405 -3.34 8.77 -6.22
C THR A 405 -3.80 7.32 -6.36
N ALA A 406 -2.90 6.40 -6.71
CA ALA A 406 -3.23 4.99 -6.83
C ALA A 406 -3.67 4.38 -5.48
N LEU A 407 -2.97 4.69 -4.39
CA LEU A 407 -3.37 4.26 -3.03
C LEU A 407 -4.73 4.85 -2.64
N ALA A 408 -4.98 6.12 -2.93
CA ALA A 408 -6.26 6.77 -2.64
C ALA A 408 -7.42 6.12 -3.41
N VAL A 409 -7.23 5.83 -4.72
CA VAL A 409 -8.22 5.13 -5.55
C VAL A 409 -8.44 3.70 -5.06
N LEU A 410 -7.36 3.00 -4.73
CA LEU A 410 -7.45 1.63 -4.20
C LEU A 410 -8.26 1.60 -2.89
N SER A 411 -8.08 2.58 -2.02
CA SER A 411 -8.77 2.73 -0.73
C SER A 411 -10.28 3.02 -0.87
N LEU A 412 -10.77 3.47 -2.04
CA LEU A 412 -12.20 3.68 -2.27
C LEU A 412 -13.01 2.37 -2.34
N VAL A 413 -12.38 1.27 -2.77
CA VAL A 413 -13.08 -0.01 -3.01
C VAL A 413 -12.31 -1.22 -2.48
N ASN A 414 -11.29 -0.98 -1.65
CA ASN A 414 -10.49 -2.00 -0.97
C ASN A 414 -9.98 -1.45 0.38
N PHE A 415 -9.17 -2.24 1.10
CA PHE A 415 -8.58 -1.93 2.41
C PHE A 415 -7.05 -2.18 2.41
N PRO A 416 -6.27 -1.44 1.60
CA PRO A 416 -4.84 -1.69 1.38
C PRO A 416 -4.00 -1.62 2.66
N PHE A 417 -4.38 -0.80 3.64
CA PHE A 417 -3.65 -0.64 4.90
C PHE A 417 -3.92 -1.73 5.93
N ARG A 418 -4.87 -2.64 5.67
CA ARG A 418 -5.19 -3.81 6.52
C ARG A 418 -4.63 -5.12 5.95
N ILE A 419 -3.93 -5.06 4.84
CA ILE A 419 -3.28 -6.21 4.19
C ILE A 419 -1.78 -5.99 4.29
N ALA A 420 -1.07 -6.70 5.18
CA ALA A 420 0.35 -6.50 5.45
C ALA A 420 1.21 -6.47 4.18
N LEU A 421 0.92 -7.36 3.21
CA LEU A 421 1.56 -7.42 1.90
C LEU A 421 1.50 -6.09 1.12
N VAL A 422 0.46 -5.28 1.35
CA VAL A 422 0.25 -3.98 0.69
C VAL A 422 0.62 -2.83 1.63
N ALA A 423 0.26 -2.94 2.90
CA ALA A 423 0.42 -1.89 3.91
C ALA A 423 1.88 -1.48 4.11
N PHE A 424 2.78 -2.44 4.33
CA PHE A 424 4.19 -2.12 4.60
C PHE A 424 4.93 -1.53 3.40
N PRO A 425 4.78 -2.02 2.15
CA PRO A 425 5.23 -1.29 0.96
C PRO A 425 4.63 0.12 0.83
N ALA A 426 3.34 0.29 1.15
CA ALA A 426 2.71 1.61 1.12
C ALA A 426 3.28 2.55 2.20
N LEU A 427 3.52 2.06 3.43
CA LEU A 427 4.18 2.82 4.50
C LEU A 427 5.61 3.22 4.10
N LEU A 428 6.37 2.32 3.48
CA LEU A 428 7.71 2.63 2.95
C LEU A 428 7.62 3.72 1.88
N PHE A 429 6.67 3.62 0.96
CA PHE A 429 6.43 4.61 -0.08
C PHE A 429 6.02 5.97 0.52
N LEU A 430 5.12 6.00 1.48
CA LEU A 430 4.74 7.24 2.17
C LEU A 430 5.91 7.84 2.97
N SER A 431 6.75 7.00 3.60
CA SER A 431 7.99 7.43 4.24
C SER A 431 8.93 8.11 3.25
N TRP A 432 9.04 7.55 2.03
CA TRP A 432 9.82 8.17 0.95
C TRP A 432 9.22 9.52 0.51
N VAL A 433 7.90 9.62 0.35
CA VAL A 433 7.23 10.89 0.02
C VAL A 433 7.51 11.95 1.09
N PHE A 434 7.40 11.59 2.37
CA PHE A 434 7.64 12.51 3.47
C PHE A 434 9.11 12.92 3.59
N SER A 435 10.06 12.01 3.34
CA SER A 435 11.50 12.34 3.38
C SER A 435 11.90 13.33 2.29
N ARG A 436 11.30 13.24 1.08
CA ARG A 436 11.54 14.19 -0.03
C ARG A 436 10.99 15.59 0.25
N GLY A 437 9.94 15.70 1.04
CA GLY A 437 9.34 16.99 1.41
C GLY A 437 10.13 17.78 2.48
N ARG A 438 11.23 17.23 3.00
CA ARG A 438 12.07 17.91 3.99
C ARG A 438 13.02 18.87 3.31
N ARG A 439 12.98 20.15 3.69
CA ARG A 439 14.01 21.12 3.34
C ARG A 439 15.10 21.09 4.41
N GLY A 440 16.33 20.72 4.02
CA GLY A 440 17.54 21.15 4.71
C GLY A 440 18.08 20.31 5.88
N HIS A 441 17.67 19.04 6.12
CA HIS A 441 18.26 18.22 7.19
C HIS A 441 18.40 16.70 6.94
N PRO A 442 18.60 16.18 5.73
CA PRO A 442 18.87 14.74 5.58
C PRO A 442 20.31 14.35 5.91
N GLU A 443 21.27 15.27 5.73
CA GLU A 443 22.70 14.95 5.85
C GLU A 443 23.15 14.73 7.30
N ARG A 444 22.57 15.45 8.27
CA ARG A 444 23.05 15.41 9.66
C ARG A 444 22.85 14.07 10.38
N LEU A 445 21.73 13.36 10.16
CA LEU A 445 21.52 12.06 10.84
C LEU A 445 22.31 10.93 10.19
N GLU A 446 22.55 11.01 8.88
CA GLU A 446 23.40 10.05 8.17
C GLU A 446 24.88 10.38 8.30
N GLU A 447 25.26 11.66 8.31
CA GLU A 447 26.65 12.11 8.54
C GLU A 447 27.11 11.84 9.98
N VAL A 448 26.21 11.94 10.97
CA VAL A 448 26.53 11.60 12.36
C VAL A 448 26.49 10.09 12.60
N ALA A 449 25.73 9.34 11.81
CA ALA A 449 25.73 7.86 11.82
C ALA A 449 26.82 7.27 10.90
N ALA A 450 27.53 8.09 10.12
CA ALA A 450 28.68 7.73 9.31
C ALA A 450 29.97 8.10 10.00
#